data_e322d60b79dedc2da0debd347ffe02f5
#
_entry.id   e322d60b79dedc2da0debd347ffe02f5
#
_cell.length_a   1.000
_cell.length_b   1.000
_cell.length_c   1.000
_cell.angle_alpha   90.00
_cell.angle_beta   90.00
_cell.angle_gamma   90.00
#
_symmetry.space_group_name_H-M   'P 1'
#
loop_
_entity.id
_entity.type
_entity.pdbx_description
1 polymer ?
#
loop_
_entity_poly.entity_id
_entity_poly.type
_entity_poly.pdbx_seq_one_letter_code
_entity_poly.pdbx_strand_id
1 'polypeptide(L)'
;MCIRDRPDIIQQNKGNISDEEDLFLHGTNCAMIIGLNCADAELYSYKLLDNTGKGNVDDLKSAFDWCLMNNIRLVNLSFGTTHFKDKGIIRQLVNQYANKGLIIIAATANSGYTAFPASFSNVIGVKAKDTFNIDAEGLRDKGVDFAAPSEHKIWFGGNDITLQKSNSYAAPYVTAMAGRLMMEQSWINNVWQIKKHLYQKFRGKCVQYIPDWIEKGWIAGKVLK
;
A
#
# COMPACT_ATOMS: atom_id res chain seq x y z
N MET A 1 -2.96 4.65 5.99
CA MET A 1 -4.37 4.43 5.60
C MET A 1 -4.65 2.95 5.52
N CYS A 2 -5.77 2.50 6.01
CA CYS A 2 -6.15 1.10 6.16
C CYS A 2 -7.49 0.84 5.49
N ILE A 3 -7.69 -0.34 4.92
CA ILE A 3 -8.92 -0.72 4.21
C ILE A 3 -9.54 -1.96 4.86
N ARG A 4 -10.86 -1.93 5.06
CA ARG A 4 -11.66 -3.05 5.54
C ARG A 4 -12.49 -3.64 4.40
N ASP A 5 -12.67 -4.94 4.38
CA ASP A 5 -13.29 -5.71 3.29
C ASP A 5 -14.79 -6.03 3.47
N ARG A 6 -15.48 -5.40 4.44
CA ARG A 6 -16.92 -5.59 4.64
C ARG A 6 -17.66 -4.28 4.95
N PRO A 7 -18.82 -4.04 4.31
CA PRO A 7 -19.59 -2.79 4.43
C PRO A 7 -20.49 -2.70 5.67
N ASP A 8 -20.41 -3.63 6.63
CA ASP A 8 -21.33 -3.62 7.76
C ASP A 8 -20.74 -2.86 8.95
N ILE A 9 -21.40 -1.76 9.31
CA ILE A 9 -21.25 -0.92 10.49
C ILE A 9 -20.31 0.28 10.32
N ILE A 10 -20.92 1.40 9.94
CA ILE A 10 -20.40 2.73 10.27
C ILE A 10 -20.46 2.89 11.80
N GLN A 11 -19.42 2.47 12.50
CA GLN A 11 -19.15 2.98 13.83
C GLN A 11 -18.00 3.99 13.70
N GLN A 12 -18.35 5.26 13.83
CA GLN A 12 -17.41 6.30 14.19
C GLN A 12 -16.81 5.96 15.56
N ASN A 13 -15.82 5.10 15.60
CA ASN A 13 -14.98 5.00 16.77
C ASN A 13 -14.07 6.22 16.78
N LYS A 14 -14.41 7.18 17.62
CA LYS A 14 -13.57 8.26 18.12
C LYS A 14 -12.37 7.67 18.89
N GLY A 15 -11.44 7.04 18.22
CA GLY A 15 -10.05 7.03 18.63
C GLY A 15 -9.55 8.44 18.39
N ASN A 16 -8.90 9.07 19.36
CA ASN A 16 -8.45 10.46 19.36
C ASN A 16 -8.23 11.02 17.95
N ILE A 17 -9.28 11.56 17.36
CA ILE A 17 -9.18 12.46 16.23
C ILE A 17 -8.64 13.71 16.89
N SER A 18 -7.31 13.87 16.89
CA SER A 18 -6.76 15.20 17.04
C SER A 18 -7.31 15.98 15.86
N ASP A 19 -7.98 17.09 16.13
CA ASP A 19 -8.48 18.05 15.12
C ASP A 19 -7.31 18.75 14.36
N GLU A 20 -6.16 18.06 14.26
CA GLU A 20 -5.03 18.52 13.48
C GLU A 20 -5.33 18.21 12.01
N GLU A 21 -5.65 19.26 11.29
CA GLU A 21 -5.81 19.25 9.84
C GLU A 21 -4.63 18.57 9.17
N ASP A 22 -4.89 17.76 8.13
CA ASP A 22 -3.86 17.27 7.21
C ASP A 22 -3.37 18.47 6.39
N LEU A 23 -2.47 19.27 6.97
CA LEU A 23 -1.96 20.52 6.39
C LEU A 23 -1.34 20.31 5.00
N PHE A 24 -0.89 19.12 4.69
CA PHE A 24 -0.31 18.77 3.39
C PHE A 24 -1.29 18.05 2.48
N LEU A 25 -2.49 17.73 2.93
CA LEU A 25 -3.51 16.94 2.21
C LEU A 25 -2.98 15.61 1.64
N HIS A 26 -1.80 15.16 2.08
CA HIS A 26 -1.14 13.98 1.51
C HIS A 26 -1.93 12.69 1.80
N GLY A 27 -2.33 12.49 3.05
CA GLY A 27 -3.17 11.36 3.46
C GLY A 27 -4.54 11.43 2.82
N THR A 28 -5.13 12.61 2.77
CA THR A 28 -6.41 12.89 2.10
C THR A 28 -6.36 12.54 0.62
N ASN A 29 -5.31 12.97 -0.10
CA ASN A 29 -5.13 12.64 -1.51
C ASN A 29 -4.98 11.13 -1.74
N CYS A 30 -4.23 10.44 -0.87
CA CYS A 30 -4.13 8.97 -0.93
C CYS A 30 -5.51 8.30 -0.71
N ALA A 31 -6.32 8.82 0.23
CA ALA A 31 -7.67 8.32 0.47
C ALA A 31 -8.55 8.49 -0.77
N MET A 32 -8.50 9.67 -1.38
CA MET A 32 -9.29 9.98 -2.57
C MET A 32 -8.91 9.07 -3.74
N ILE A 33 -7.61 8.81 -3.97
CA ILE A 33 -7.15 7.87 -5.00
C ILE A 33 -7.72 6.46 -4.75
N ILE A 34 -7.71 5.99 -3.49
CA ILE A 34 -8.28 4.68 -3.16
C ILE A 34 -9.78 4.68 -3.41
N GLY A 35 -10.53 5.68 -2.89
CA GLY A 35 -11.98 5.78 -3.04
C GLY A 35 -12.43 5.85 -4.50
N LEU A 36 -11.72 6.61 -5.34
CA LEU A 36 -12.01 6.69 -6.79
C LEU A 36 -11.84 5.35 -7.52
N ASN A 37 -10.92 4.51 -7.05
CA ASN A 37 -10.60 3.24 -7.70
C ASN A 37 -11.20 2.02 -6.99
N CYS A 38 -11.78 2.20 -5.79
CA CYS A 38 -12.43 1.17 -5.00
C CYS A 38 -13.51 1.81 -4.14
N ALA A 39 -14.64 2.17 -4.75
CA ALA A 39 -15.71 2.96 -4.12
C ALA A 39 -16.36 2.27 -2.91
N ASP A 40 -16.41 0.94 -2.91
CA ASP A 40 -17.01 0.14 -1.84
C ASP A 40 -16.05 -0.11 -0.66
N ALA A 41 -14.84 0.44 -0.71
CA ALA A 41 -13.86 0.28 0.37
C ALA A 41 -14.18 1.19 1.56
N GLU A 42 -14.20 0.64 2.75
CA GLU A 42 -14.22 1.40 3.99
C GLU A 42 -12.79 1.86 4.33
N LEU A 43 -12.57 3.17 4.42
CA LEU A 43 -11.27 3.76 4.59
C LEU A 43 -11.06 4.28 6.01
N TYR A 44 -9.92 3.94 6.61
CA TYR A 44 -9.48 4.43 7.90
C TYR A 44 -8.15 5.16 7.75
N SER A 45 -8.02 6.32 8.38
CA SER A 45 -6.76 7.06 8.43
C SER A 45 -6.14 6.95 9.81
N TYR A 46 -4.83 6.69 9.83
CA TYR A 46 -4.01 6.71 11.04
C TYR A 46 -2.84 7.66 10.82
N LYS A 47 -2.74 8.72 11.62
CA LYS A 47 -1.66 9.71 11.50
C LYS A 47 -0.38 9.12 12.10
N LEU A 48 0.62 8.90 11.26
CA LEU A 48 1.93 8.34 11.64
C LEU A 48 3.06 9.35 11.58
N LEU A 49 2.92 10.37 10.73
CA LEU A 49 3.95 11.37 10.54
C LEU A 49 3.55 12.67 11.24
N ASP A 50 4.51 13.29 11.89
CA ASP A 50 4.35 14.63 12.45
C ASP A 50 4.30 15.71 11.36
N ASN A 51 4.16 16.97 11.77
CA ASN A 51 4.10 18.12 10.87
C ASN A 51 5.42 18.40 10.12
N THR A 52 6.51 17.67 10.44
CA THR A 52 7.80 17.71 9.73
C THR A 52 7.97 16.53 8.77
N GLY A 53 6.94 15.66 8.67
CA GLY A 53 6.99 14.45 7.85
C GLY A 53 7.82 13.32 8.46
N LYS A 54 8.08 13.35 9.77
CA LYS A 54 8.84 12.33 10.50
C LYS A 54 7.89 11.45 11.31
N GLY A 55 8.23 10.18 11.41
CA GLY A 55 7.58 9.19 12.27
C GLY A 55 8.61 8.25 12.87
N ASN A 56 8.17 7.40 13.78
CA ASN A 56 9.02 6.40 14.41
C ASN A 56 8.44 4.99 14.24
N VAL A 57 9.25 3.98 14.58
CA VAL A 57 8.86 2.57 14.42
C VAL A 57 7.80 2.15 15.44
N ASP A 58 7.79 2.75 16.63
CA ASP A 58 6.79 2.43 17.65
C ASP A 58 5.40 2.91 17.24
N ASP A 59 5.31 4.07 16.60
CA ASP A 59 4.05 4.56 16.04
C ASP A 59 3.55 3.64 14.91
N LEU A 60 4.46 3.15 14.06
CA LEU A 60 4.11 2.18 13.01
C LEU A 60 3.61 0.87 13.62
N LYS A 61 4.23 0.41 14.72
CA LYS A 61 3.77 -0.77 15.45
C LYS A 61 2.37 -0.54 16.02
N SER A 62 2.14 0.59 16.64
CA SER A 62 0.84 0.96 17.21
C SER A 62 -0.25 1.01 16.15
N ALA A 63 0.05 1.55 14.95
CA ALA A 63 -0.88 1.56 13.83
C ALA A 63 -1.21 0.14 13.33
N PHE A 64 -0.24 -0.75 13.26
CA PHE A 64 -0.47 -2.14 12.86
C PHE A 64 -1.28 -2.93 13.91
N ASP A 65 -1.01 -2.70 15.20
CA ASP A 65 -1.81 -3.27 16.28
C ASP A 65 -3.26 -2.79 16.17
N TRP A 66 -3.46 -1.49 15.96
CA TRP A 66 -4.77 -0.90 15.77
C TRP A 66 -5.51 -1.50 14.56
N CYS A 67 -4.83 -1.70 13.44
CA CYS A 67 -5.41 -2.35 12.27
C CYS A 67 -5.94 -3.75 12.59
N LEU A 68 -5.11 -4.58 13.26
CA LEU A 68 -5.52 -5.95 13.61
C LEU A 68 -6.68 -5.97 14.61
N MET A 69 -6.67 -5.08 15.62
CA MET A 69 -7.75 -4.96 16.60
C MET A 69 -9.09 -4.57 15.97
N ASN A 70 -9.05 -3.83 14.86
CA ASN A 70 -10.24 -3.40 14.12
C ASN A 70 -10.54 -4.27 12.89
N ASN A 71 -9.94 -5.46 12.78
CA ASN A 71 -10.11 -6.39 11.65
C ASN A 71 -9.75 -5.77 10.28
N ILE A 72 -8.85 -4.79 10.27
CA ILE A 72 -8.34 -4.19 9.06
C ILE A 72 -7.16 -5.02 8.58
N ARG A 73 -7.18 -5.45 7.32
CA ARG A 73 -6.19 -6.37 6.76
C ARG A 73 -5.32 -5.76 5.68
N LEU A 74 -5.77 -4.71 5.02
CA LEU A 74 -5.05 -4.07 3.92
C LEU A 74 -4.59 -2.68 4.35
N VAL A 75 -3.29 -2.41 4.23
CA VAL A 75 -2.66 -1.17 4.67
C VAL A 75 -1.89 -0.53 3.52
N ASN A 76 -2.15 0.76 3.28
CA ASN A 76 -1.37 1.59 2.38
C ASN A 76 -0.37 2.44 3.16
N LEU A 77 0.92 2.31 2.84
CA LEU A 77 2.01 3.14 3.35
C LEU A 77 2.59 3.98 2.22
N SER A 78 2.10 5.20 2.06
CA SER A 78 2.63 6.17 1.09
C SER A 78 3.88 6.91 1.63
N PHE A 79 4.64 6.26 2.48
CA PHE A 79 5.90 6.72 3.05
C PHE A 79 6.83 5.55 3.34
N GLY A 80 8.10 5.86 3.65
CA GLY A 80 9.11 4.88 4.00
C GLY A 80 10.41 5.56 4.39
N THR A 81 11.42 4.77 4.75
CA THR A 81 12.78 5.26 5.04
C THR A 81 13.79 4.70 4.06
N THR A 82 14.79 5.49 3.74
CA THR A 82 15.98 5.07 2.98
C THR A 82 17.18 4.81 3.90
N HIS A 83 17.04 5.04 5.21
CA HIS A 83 18.08 4.80 6.18
C HIS A 83 18.30 3.29 6.39
N PHE A 84 19.47 2.82 5.97
CA PHE A 84 19.77 1.38 6.02
C PHE A 84 19.78 0.79 7.43
N LYS A 85 20.13 1.57 8.45
CA LYS A 85 20.11 1.14 9.85
C LYS A 85 18.70 0.80 10.36
N ASP A 86 17.66 1.39 9.79
CA ASP A 86 16.28 1.12 10.17
C ASP A 86 15.75 -0.20 9.58
N LYS A 87 16.42 -0.73 8.55
CA LYS A 87 16.02 -1.92 7.78
C LYS A 87 15.72 -3.12 8.67
N GLY A 88 16.57 -3.38 9.67
CA GLY A 88 16.45 -4.56 10.53
C GLY A 88 15.18 -4.55 11.35
N ILE A 89 14.93 -3.46 12.06
CA ILE A 89 13.77 -3.30 12.93
C ILE A 89 12.46 -3.26 12.15
N ILE A 90 12.44 -2.52 11.02
CA ILE A 90 11.23 -2.45 10.17
C ILE A 90 10.93 -3.82 9.55
N ARG A 91 11.96 -4.59 9.15
CA ARG A 91 11.76 -5.95 8.63
C ARG A 91 11.13 -6.88 9.66
N GLN A 92 11.65 -6.86 10.90
CA GLN A 92 11.08 -7.67 11.98
C GLN A 92 9.62 -7.31 12.23
N LEU A 93 9.31 -6.03 12.30
CA LEU A 93 7.96 -5.52 12.49
C LEU A 93 7.03 -6.00 11.35
N VAL A 94 7.40 -5.74 10.11
CA VAL A 94 6.60 -6.12 8.93
C VAL A 94 6.38 -7.63 8.87
N ASN A 95 7.42 -8.44 9.13
CA ASN A 95 7.28 -9.91 9.17
C ASN A 95 6.29 -10.35 10.23
N GLN A 96 6.36 -9.77 11.43
CA GLN A 96 5.45 -10.09 12.53
C GLN A 96 3.99 -9.86 12.14
N TYR A 97 3.69 -8.73 11.50
CA TYR A 97 2.30 -8.38 11.18
C TYR A 97 1.81 -9.04 9.88
N ALA A 98 2.67 -9.25 8.91
CA ALA A 98 2.34 -10.05 7.73
C ALA A 98 1.98 -11.50 8.11
N ASN A 99 2.69 -12.09 9.08
CA ASN A 99 2.37 -13.42 9.62
C ASN A 99 1.02 -13.47 10.36
N LYS A 100 0.54 -12.33 10.85
CA LYS A 100 -0.80 -12.17 11.43
C LYS A 100 -1.88 -11.87 10.39
N GLY A 101 -1.53 -11.87 9.10
CA GLY A 101 -2.45 -11.65 7.99
C GLY A 101 -2.60 -10.19 7.55
N LEU A 102 -1.75 -9.26 8.02
CA LEU A 102 -1.75 -7.90 7.53
C LEU A 102 -1.06 -7.84 6.16
N ILE A 103 -1.73 -7.25 5.19
CA ILE A 103 -1.25 -7.05 3.84
C ILE A 103 -0.81 -5.59 3.70
N ILE A 104 0.47 -5.39 3.39
CA ILE A 104 1.08 -4.07 3.36
C ILE A 104 1.47 -3.73 1.93
N ILE A 105 1.02 -2.58 1.46
CA ILE A 105 1.41 -1.97 0.18
C ILE A 105 2.15 -0.69 0.49
N ALA A 106 3.35 -0.53 -0.06
CA ALA A 106 4.20 0.60 0.28
C ALA A 106 4.82 1.26 -0.95
N ALA A 107 4.88 2.59 -0.92
CA ALA A 107 5.56 3.38 -1.92
C ALA A 107 7.09 3.28 -1.78
N THR A 108 7.80 3.24 -2.92
CA THR A 108 9.25 3.39 -2.96
C THR A 108 9.66 4.85 -2.80
N ALA A 109 10.95 5.11 -2.57
CA ALA A 109 11.46 6.48 -2.50
C ALA A 109 11.45 7.15 -3.88
N ASN A 110 11.06 8.43 -3.93
CA ASN A 110 11.12 9.24 -5.15
C ASN A 110 12.57 9.52 -5.61
N SER A 111 13.54 9.41 -4.69
CA SER A 111 14.97 9.60 -4.95
C SER A 111 15.65 8.44 -5.71
N GLY A 112 14.92 7.36 -6.00
CA GLY A 112 15.48 6.16 -6.64
C GLY A 112 16.30 5.26 -5.71
N TYR A 113 16.48 5.63 -4.44
CA TYR A 113 17.11 4.76 -3.44
C TYR A 113 16.16 3.65 -2.99
N THR A 114 16.73 2.53 -2.54
CA THR A 114 15.96 1.45 -1.91
C THR A 114 15.26 1.97 -0.67
N ALA A 115 13.94 1.84 -0.62
CA ALA A 115 13.12 2.26 0.51
C ALA A 115 12.56 1.07 1.30
N PHE A 116 12.45 1.23 2.59
CA PHE A 116 11.83 0.27 3.50
C PHE A 116 10.52 0.85 4.06
N PRO A 117 9.44 0.05 4.10
CA PRO A 117 9.34 -1.39 3.88
C PRO A 117 9.13 -1.82 2.43
N ALA A 118 8.98 -0.92 1.45
CA ALA A 118 8.58 -1.24 0.07
C ALA A 118 9.43 -2.34 -0.60
N SER A 119 10.73 -2.44 -0.26
CA SER A 119 11.67 -3.42 -0.85
C SER A 119 11.62 -4.80 -0.19
N PHE A 120 10.74 -5.05 0.78
CA PHE A 120 10.63 -6.36 1.40
C PHE A 120 9.72 -7.30 0.62
N SER A 121 10.09 -8.57 0.51
CA SER A 121 9.34 -9.57 -0.26
C SER A 121 7.91 -9.80 0.22
N ASN A 122 7.64 -9.61 1.50
CA ASN A 122 6.30 -9.72 2.11
C ASN A 122 5.52 -8.38 2.14
N VAL A 123 5.99 -7.39 1.41
CA VAL A 123 5.31 -6.12 1.14
C VAL A 123 5.09 -5.99 -0.36
N ILE A 124 4.05 -5.35 -0.78
CA ILE A 124 3.85 -4.98 -2.18
C ILE A 124 4.50 -3.63 -2.40
N GLY A 125 5.66 -3.62 -3.04
CA GLY A 125 6.41 -2.42 -3.35
C GLY A 125 5.90 -1.76 -4.64
N VAL A 126 5.63 -0.45 -4.59
CA VAL A 126 5.04 0.29 -5.72
C VAL A 126 5.83 1.54 -6.03
N LYS A 127 6.08 1.75 -7.32
CA LYS A 127 6.64 3.01 -7.85
C LYS A 127 5.69 3.69 -8.84
N ALA A 128 5.92 4.95 -9.10
CA ALA A 128 5.24 5.70 -10.15
C ALA A 128 5.62 5.17 -11.53
N LYS A 129 4.64 5.06 -12.41
CA LYS A 129 4.85 4.73 -13.82
C LYS A 129 5.34 5.95 -14.59
N ASP A 130 6.23 5.73 -15.55
CA ASP A 130 6.82 6.81 -16.34
C ASP A 130 5.96 7.26 -17.54
N THR A 131 4.85 6.56 -17.80
CA THR A 131 3.96 6.84 -18.94
C THR A 131 2.50 7.03 -18.51
N PHE A 132 1.73 7.81 -19.27
CA PHE A 132 0.29 8.05 -19.10
C PHE A 132 -0.61 6.82 -19.31
N ASN A 133 -0.07 5.63 -19.23
CA ASN A 133 -0.85 4.41 -19.33
C ASN A 133 -1.72 4.20 -18.08
N ILE A 134 -2.98 3.92 -18.28
CA ILE A 134 -4.07 3.91 -17.29
C ILE A 134 -3.92 2.77 -16.26
N ASP A 135 -3.09 1.76 -16.50
CA ASP A 135 -2.99 0.58 -15.65
C ASP A 135 -1.60 0.38 -15.05
N ALA A 136 -1.57 -0.33 -13.91
CA ALA A 136 -0.33 -0.78 -13.31
C ALA A 136 0.37 -1.85 -14.16
N GLU A 137 1.66 -1.98 -13.99
CA GLU A 137 2.48 -3.04 -14.59
C GLU A 137 3.36 -3.71 -13.55
N GLY A 138 3.57 -5.01 -13.71
CA GLY A 138 4.51 -5.77 -12.89
C GLY A 138 5.95 -5.42 -13.26
N LEU A 139 6.83 -5.36 -12.28
CA LEU A 139 8.23 -4.99 -12.44
C LEU A 139 9.18 -6.04 -11.88
N ARG A 140 10.38 -6.07 -12.48
CA ARG A 140 11.52 -6.84 -12.03
C ARG A 140 12.63 -5.92 -11.52
N ASP A 141 12.35 -5.03 -10.57
CA ASP A 141 13.38 -4.09 -10.16
C ASP A 141 13.45 -3.93 -8.64
N LYS A 142 14.65 -4.18 -8.06
CA LYS A 142 15.12 -3.75 -6.72
C LYS A 142 14.08 -3.80 -5.59
N GLY A 143 13.25 -4.85 -5.52
CA GLY A 143 12.20 -4.98 -4.51
C GLY A 143 10.93 -4.18 -4.80
N VAL A 144 10.74 -3.77 -6.05
CA VAL A 144 9.50 -3.15 -6.53
C VAL A 144 8.69 -4.19 -7.29
N ASP A 145 7.43 -4.35 -6.93
CA ASP A 145 6.55 -5.32 -7.58
C ASP A 145 5.77 -4.70 -8.74
N PHE A 146 5.34 -3.44 -8.59
CA PHE A 146 4.48 -2.77 -9.58
C PHE A 146 4.92 -1.34 -9.85
N ALA A 147 4.77 -0.92 -11.12
CA ALA A 147 4.68 0.48 -11.49
C ALA A 147 3.21 0.81 -11.76
N ALA A 148 2.73 1.91 -11.19
CA ALA A 148 1.32 2.27 -11.28
C ALA A 148 1.13 3.75 -11.61
N PRO A 149 -0.05 4.14 -12.13
CA PRO A 149 -0.41 5.53 -12.32
C PRO A 149 -0.19 6.35 -11.04
N SER A 150 0.35 7.52 -11.17
CA SER A 150 0.70 8.40 -10.05
C SER A 150 0.30 9.86 -10.26
N GLU A 151 -0.10 10.21 -11.47
CA GLU A 151 -0.77 11.46 -11.78
C GLU A 151 -2.28 11.21 -11.76
N HIS A 152 -3.00 11.91 -10.90
CA HIS A 152 -4.43 11.72 -10.74
C HIS A 152 -5.14 13.07 -10.85
N LYS A 153 -6.26 13.08 -11.58
CA LYS A 153 -7.21 14.18 -11.57
C LYS A 153 -8.31 13.86 -10.56
N ILE A 154 -8.47 14.68 -9.58
CA ILE A 154 -9.43 14.50 -8.49
C ILE A 154 -10.33 15.73 -8.44
N TRP A 155 -11.64 15.51 -8.44
CA TRP A 155 -12.59 16.56 -8.19
C TRP A 155 -12.90 16.62 -6.69
N PHE A 156 -12.61 17.75 -6.05
CA PHE A 156 -12.83 17.93 -4.62
C PHE A 156 -13.21 19.39 -4.29
N GLY A 157 -14.27 19.57 -3.49
CA GLY A 157 -14.71 20.89 -3.06
C GLY A 157 -15.09 21.84 -4.19
N GLY A 158 -15.59 21.30 -5.33
CA GLY A 158 -15.96 22.11 -6.50
C GLY A 158 -14.81 22.43 -7.46
N ASN A 159 -13.62 21.87 -7.21
CA ASN A 159 -12.41 22.15 -8.00
C ASN A 159 -11.79 20.86 -8.55
N ASP A 160 -11.22 20.95 -9.76
CA ASP A 160 -10.34 19.93 -10.31
C ASP A 160 -8.92 20.09 -9.75
N ILE A 161 -8.45 19.06 -9.05
CA ILE A 161 -7.09 19.01 -8.50
C ILE A 161 -6.30 17.99 -9.32
N THR A 162 -5.15 18.40 -9.86
CA THR A 162 -4.21 17.50 -10.51
C THR A 162 -3.06 17.21 -9.56
N LEU A 163 -2.97 15.95 -9.11
CA LEU A 163 -1.86 15.49 -8.29
C LEU A 163 -0.64 15.22 -9.15
N GLN A 164 0.48 15.80 -8.77
CA GLN A 164 1.74 15.63 -9.48
C GLN A 164 2.31 14.23 -9.28
N LYS A 165 3.08 13.75 -10.25
CA LYS A 165 3.72 12.44 -10.23
C LYS A 165 4.52 12.21 -8.95
N SER A 166 4.17 11.14 -8.22
CA SER A 166 4.86 10.70 -7.00
C SER A 166 4.64 9.21 -6.75
N ASN A 167 5.66 8.52 -6.25
CA ASN A 167 5.52 7.13 -5.83
C ASN A 167 4.45 6.98 -4.74
N SER A 168 4.29 7.99 -3.89
CA SER A 168 3.28 8.02 -2.84
C SER A 168 1.85 8.01 -3.37
N TYR A 169 1.62 8.47 -4.61
CA TYR A 169 0.31 8.45 -5.27
C TYR A 169 0.10 7.23 -6.17
N ALA A 170 1.16 6.49 -6.46
CA ALA A 170 1.06 5.20 -7.14
C ALA A 170 0.64 4.06 -6.19
N ALA A 171 1.13 4.06 -4.95
CA ALA A 171 0.80 3.03 -3.97
C ALA A 171 -0.71 2.92 -3.68
N PRO A 172 -1.47 4.00 -3.44
CA PRO A 172 -2.91 3.94 -3.22
C PRO A 172 -3.69 3.38 -4.40
N TYR A 173 -3.23 3.58 -5.64
CA TYR A 173 -3.85 2.94 -6.80
C TYR A 173 -3.75 1.40 -6.73
N VAL A 174 -2.57 0.86 -6.45
CA VAL A 174 -2.38 -0.59 -6.27
C VAL A 174 -3.14 -1.10 -5.05
N THR A 175 -3.23 -0.30 -3.98
CA THR A 175 -4.02 -0.62 -2.79
C THR A 175 -5.50 -0.76 -3.13
N ALA A 176 -6.06 0.14 -3.92
CA ALA A 176 -7.43 0.03 -4.41
C ALA A 176 -7.65 -1.24 -5.23
N MET A 177 -6.71 -1.58 -6.12
CA MET A 177 -6.80 -2.82 -6.92
C MET A 177 -6.74 -4.08 -6.05
N ALA A 178 -5.91 -4.08 -5.02
CA ALA A 178 -5.83 -5.17 -4.04
C ALA A 178 -7.13 -5.27 -3.23
N GLY A 179 -7.70 -4.14 -2.78
CA GLY A 179 -8.98 -4.10 -2.08
C GLY A 179 -10.12 -4.69 -2.91
N ARG A 180 -10.26 -4.27 -4.17
CA ARG A 180 -11.25 -4.86 -5.09
C ARG A 180 -11.07 -6.36 -5.26
N LEU A 181 -9.83 -6.81 -5.42
CA LEU A 181 -9.53 -8.23 -5.55
C LEU A 181 -9.95 -9.02 -4.30
N MET A 182 -9.70 -8.49 -3.10
CA MET A 182 -10.11 -9.11 -1.84
C MET A 182 -11.63 -9.16 -1.66
N MET A 183 -12.36 -8.14 -2.13
CA MET A 183 -13.83 -8.12 -2.12
C MET A 183 -14.42 -9.10 -3.14
N GLU A 184 -13.83 -9.18 -4.34
CA GLU A 184 -14.26 -10.10 -5.39
C GLU A 184 -13.97 -11.57 -5.03
N GLN A 185 -12.91 -11.82 -4.25
CA GLN A 185 -12.40 -13.16 -3.95
C GLN A 185 -12.04 -13.29 -2.46
N SER A 186 -13.02 -13.65 -1.63
CA SER A 186 -12.90 -13.71 -0.17
C SER A 186 -11.83 -14.69 0.37
N TRP A 187 -11.37 -15.62 -0.47
CA TRP A 187 -10.29 -16.56 -0.12
C TRP A 187 -8.89 -15.96 -0.21
N ILE A 188 -8.73 -14.79 -0.83
CA ILE A 188 -7.47 -14.05 -0.89
C ILE A 188 -7.21 -13.43 0.47
N ASN A 189 -6.17 -13.90 1.14
CA ASN A 189 -5.91 -13.56 2.53
C ASN A 189 -4.43 -13.31 2.86
N ASN A 190 -3.56 -13.26 1.86
CA ASN A 190 -2.14 -12.98 2.06
C ASN A 190 -1.53 -12.23 0.87
N VAL A 191 -0.38 -11.62 1.12
CA VAL A 191 0.34 -10.80 0.15
C VAL A 191 0.70 -11.55 -1.14
N TRP A 192 1.02 -12.83 -1.04
CA TRP A 192 1.47 -13.64 -2.19
C TRP A 192 0.34 -13.91 -3.16
N GLN A 193 -0.85 -14.19 -2.65
CA GLN A 193 -2.05 -14.34 -3.46
C GLN A 193 -2.38 -13.05 -4.20
N ILE A 194 -2.33 -11.90 -3.51
CA ILE A 194 -2.56 -10.60 -4.14
C ILE A 194 -1.52 -10.34 -5.23
N LYS A 195 -0.23 -10.49 -4.92
CA LYS A 195 0.83 -10.32 -5.90
C LYS A 195 0.57 -11.19 -7.15
N LYS A 196 0.31 -12.48 -6.95
CA LYS A 196 0.03 -13.42 -8.05
C LYS A 196 -1.12 -12.96 -8.93
N HIS A 197 -2.27 -12.57 -8.33
CA HIS A 197 -3.45 -12.16 -9.09
C HIS A 197 -3.26 -10.81 -9.78
N LEU A 198 -2.63 -9.84 -9.12
CA LEU A 198 -2.33 -8.57 -9.74
C LEU A 198 -1.33 -8.73 -10.89
N TYR A 199 -0.32 -9.59 -10.76
CA TYR A 199 0.57 -9.93 -11.87
C TYR A 199 -0.17 -10.54 -13.04
N GLN A 200 -1.08 -11.47 -12.80
CA GLN A 200 -1.90 -12.07 -13.85
C GLN A 200 -2.78 -11.04 -14.55
N LYS A 201 -3.42 -10.16 -13.77
CA LYS A 201 -4.28 -9.08 -14.29
C LYS A 201 -3.50 -8.08 -15.16
N PHE A 202 -2.29 -7.74 -14.78
CA PHE A 202 -1.46 -6.75 -15.48
C PHE A 202 -0.51 -7.36 -16.50
N ARG A 203 -0.40 -8.68 -16.58
CA ARG A 203 0.52 -9.42 -17.47
C ARG A 203 0.30 -9.14 -18.97
N GLY A 204 -0.92 -8.89 -19.39
CA GLY A 204 -1.25 -8.62 -20.80
C GLY A 204 -0.69 -7.30 -21.35
N LYS A 205 -0.10 -6.46 -20.49
CA LYS A 205 0.31 -5.11 -20.85
C LYS A 205 1.82 -4.85 -20.83
N CYS A 206 2.64 -5.69 -20.19
CA CYS A 206 4.06 -5.41 -20.11
C CYS A 206 5.04 -6.55 -19.80
N VAL A 207 4.68 -7.74 -19.34
CA VAL A 207 5.71 -8.62 -18.80
C VAL A 207 5.63 -10.07 -19.22
N GLN A 208 6.70 -10.51 -19.90
CA GLN A 208 7.04 -11.92 -20.12
C GLN A 208 7.61 -12.62 -18.87
N TYR A 209 7.59 -11.95 -17.70
CA TYR A 209 8.28 -12.43 -16.50
C TYR A 209 7.37 -12.39 -15.25
N ILE A 210 7.16 -13.57 -14.69
CA ILE A 210 6.65 -13.73 -13.34
C ILE A 210 7.89 -13.92 -12.44
N PRO A 211 8.07 -13.13 -11.37
CA PRO A 211 9.20 -13.36 -10.47
C PRO A 211 9.23 -14.81 -9.98
N ASP A 212 10.42 -15.43 -9.96
CA ASP A 212 10.59 -16.83 -9.56
C ASP A 212 9.95 -17.18 -8.22
N TRP A 213 9.93 -16.23 -7.28
CA TRP A 213 9.33 -16.42 -5.97
C TRP A 213 7.79 -16.54 -6.01
N ILE A 214 7.14 -15.95 -7.05
CA ILE A 214 5.68 -16.14 -7.28
C ILE A 214 5.44 -17.51 -7.91
N GLU A 215 6.22 -17.90 -8.91
CA GLU A 215 6.06 -19.20 -9.57
C GLU A 215 6.39 -20.36 -8.63
N LYS A 216 7.43 -20.20 -7.81
CA LYS A 216 7.90 -21.24 -6.88
C LYS A 216 7.17 -21.27 -5.55
N GLY A 217 6.21 -20.36 -5.32
CA GLY A 217 5.43 -20.33 -4.08
C GLY A 217 6.27 -20.03 -2.84
N TRP A 218 7.24 -19.13 -2.95
CA TRP A 218 8.07 -18.72 -1.82
C TRP A 218 7.26 -17.96 -0.80
N ILE A 219 7.18 -18.46 0.42
CA ILE A 219 6.51 -17.79 1.54
C ILE A 219 7.53 -17.54 2.63
N ALA A 220 7.68 -16.28 3.05
CA ALA A 220 8.45 -15.87 4.23
C ALA A 220 9.85 -16.50 4.35
N GLY A 221 10.58 -16.62 3.25
CA GLY A 221 11.94 -17.17 3.23
C GLY A 221 12.01 -18.70 3.24
N LYS A 222 10.88 -19.41 3.11
CA LYS A 222 10.83 -20.86 2.90
C LYS A 222 10.49 -21.15 1.45
N VAL A 223 11.30 -21.99 0.81
CA VAL A 223 10.96 -22.63 -0.46
C VAL A 223 9.94 -23.71 -0.15
N LEU A 224 8.71 -23.56 -0.60
CA LEU A 224 7.80 -24.69 -0.65
C LEU A 224 8.24 -25.57 -1.81
N LYS A 225 8.71 -26.77 -1.50
CA LYS A 225 9.04 -27.82 -2.49
C LYS A 225 7.77 -28.32 -3.14
#